data_86ce9419f08b503ee68d2f4c3043a9cc
#
_entry.id   86ce9419f08b503ee68d2f4c3043a9cc
#
_cell.length_a   1.000
_cell.length_b   1.000
_cell.length_c   1.000
_cell.angle_alpha   90.00
_cell.angle_beta   90.00
_cell.angle_gamma   90.00
#
_symmetry.space_group_name_H-M   'P 1'
#
loop_
_entity.id
_entity.type
_entity.pdbx_description
1 polymer ?
#
loop_
_entity_poly.entity_id
_entity_poly.type
_entity_poly.pdbx_seq_one_letter_code
_entity_poly.pdbx_strand_id
1 'polypeptide(L)'
;TVQDPQVMSRIMNYVGESDALIMQHAEDNILSTGGLINEGEISTRLGLKGIPSLAEKIIVERDLSFLEEYYCRYHISQISSEKTLSVIKRAKEEGKIFSTGVSINNLSLNENDIGDFRTFLKLSPPLRTEKDRISLIDAINKDLIDVIVSDHKPEDEESKRLTFAQAATGASG
;
A
#
# COMPACT_ATOMS: atom_id res chain seq x y z
N THR A 1 8.31 6.19 2.71
CA THR A 1 7.13 7.06 2.94
C THR A 1 7.53 8.36 3.61
N VAL A 2 7.03 9.49 3.12
CA VAL A 2 7.17 10.78 3.78
C VAL A 2 6.07 10.88 4.86
N GLN A 3 6.47 10.81 6.13
CA GLN A 3 5.54 10.81 7.27
C GLN A 3 5.06 12.21 7.64
N ASP A 4 5.98 13.17 7.69
CA ASP A 4 5.70 14.53 8.11
C ASP A 4 4.85 15.26 7.05
N PRO A 5 3.63 15.74 7.39
CA PRO A 5 2.77 16.45 6.45
C PRO A 5 3.38 17.77 5.98
N GLN A 6 4.15 18.48 6.82
CA GLN A 6 4.80 19.72 6.43
C GLN A 6 5.90 19.47 5.38
N VAL A 7 6.64 18.37 5.52
CA VAL A 7 7.66 17.97 4.53
C VAL A 7 6.98 17.62 3.21
N MET A 8 5.89 16.82 3.24
CA MET A 8 5.17 16.44 2.02
C MET A 8 4.58 17.68 1.31
N SER A 9 3.95 18.59 2.03
CA SER A 9 3.43 19.84 1.49
C SER A 9 4.52 20.65 0.77
N ARG A 10 5.71 20.79 1.38
CA ARG A 10 6.85 21.49 0.77
C ARG A 10 7.37 20.77 -0.49
N ILE A 11 7.41 19.43 -0.46
CA ILE A 11 7.83 18.64 -1.63
C ILE A 11 6.84 18.87 -2.78
N MET A 12 5.54 18.77 -2.54
CA MET A 12 4.52 18.96 -3.58
C MET A 12 4.55 20.36 -4.18
N ASN A 13 4.70 21.38 -3.34
CA ASN A 13 4.85 22.76 -3.80
C ASN A 13 6.10 22.95 -4.66
N TYR A 14 7.25 22.44 -4.22
CA TYR A 14 8.52 22.55 -4.97
C TYR A 14 8.48 21.78 -6.29
N VAL A 15 7.97 20.56 -6.28
CA VAL A 15 7.88 19.70 -7.46
C VAL A 15 6.87 20.22 -8.48
N GLY A 16 5.84 20.96 -8.03
CA GLY A 16 4.86 21.59 -8.91
C GLY A 16 5.46 22.57 -9.95
N GLU A 17 6.65 23.11 -9.69
CA GLU A 17 7.40 23.96 -10.63
C GLU A 17 8.19 23.16 -11.67
N SER A 18 8.22 21.85 -11.56
CA SER A 18 8.92 20.92 -12.45
C SER A 18 7.97 19.83 -12.95
N ASP A 19 8.34 19.12 -14.02
CA ASP A 19 7.56 17.96 -14.51
C ASP A 19 7.93 16.64 -13.79
N ALA A 20 8.43 16.71 -12.58
CA ALA A 20 8.81 15.54 -11.81
C ALA A 20 7.59 14.81 -11.23
N LEU A 21 7.68 13.50 -11.12
CA LEU A 21 6.65 12.63 -10.56
C LEU A 21 7.01 12.28 -9.11
N ILE A 22 6.09 12.55 -8.19
CA ILE A 22 6.18 12.04 -6.82
C ILE A 22 5.56 10.64 -6.79
N MET A 23 6.33 9.63 -6.40
CA MET A 23 5.82 8.28 -6.15
C MET A 23 5.87 8.00 -4.66
N GLN A 24 4.72 7.71 -4.06
CA GLN A 24 4.60 7.49 -2.62
C GLN A 24 4.12 6.08 -2.32
N HIS A 25 4.90 5.33 -1.54
CA HIS A 25 4.40 4.15 -0.85
C HIS A 25 3.64 4.62 0.40
N ALA A 26 2.33 4.47 0.39
CA ALA A 26 1.45 5.04 1.40
C ALA A 26 1.33 4.13 2.62
N GLU A 27 2.06 4.44 3.68
CA GLU A 27 1.98 3.73 4.96
C GLU A 27 2.35 4.66 6.11
N ASP A 28 1.48 4.77 7.10
CA ASP A 28 1.77 5.46 8.36
C ASP A 28 2.65 4.56 9.23
N ASN A 29 3.90 5.01 9.47
CA ASN A 29 4.90 4.23 10.19
C ASN A 29 4.57 4.04 11.68
N ILE A 30 3.78 4.93 12.27
CA ILE A 30 3.40 4.81 13.69
C ILE A 30 2.35 3.72 13.84
N LEU A 31 1.33 3.73 12.99
CA LEU A 31 0.27 2.71 12.99
C LEU A 31 0.79 1.33 12.57
N SER A 32 1.75 1.27 11.65
CA SER A 32 2.33 0.01 11.17
C SER A 32 3.50 -0.51 12.03
N THR A 33 3.98 0.28 12.99
CA THR A 33 5.15 -0.07 13.81
C THR A 33 5.07 -1.49 14.36
N GLY A 34 6.06 -2.33 14.01
CA GLY A 34 6.14 -3.72 14.45
C GLY A 34 5.06 -4.64 13.88
N GLY A 35 4.23 -4.15 12.96
CA GLY A 35 3.27 -4.96 12.22
C GLY A 35 3.96 -5.89 11.23
N LEU A 36 3.39 -7.06 10.99
CA LEU A 36 3.99 -8.11 10.19
C LEU A 36 3.07 -8.60 9.07
N ILE A 37 1.76 -8.55 9.31
CA ILE A 37 0.71 -8.99 8.38
C ILE A 37 -0.49 -8.06 8.49
N ASN A 38 -1.55 -8.30 7.71
CA ASN A 38 -2.80 -7.57 7.86
C ASN A 38 -3.39 -7.69 9.27
N GLU A 39 -3.90 -6.60 9.82
CA GLU A 39 -4.64 -6.61 11.08
C GLU A 39 -6.01 -7.24 10.88
N GLY A 40 -6.30 -8.32 11.60
CA GLY A 40 -7.57 -9.03 11.50
C GLY A 40 -7.58 -10.37 12.21
N GLU A 41 -8.46 -11.26 11.78
CA GLU A 41 -8.62 -12.59 12.37
C GLU A 41 -7.33 -13.42 12.23
N ILE A 42 -6.69 -13.38 11.05
CA ILE A 42 -5.47 -14.16 10.79
C ILE A 42 -4.32 -13.72 11.68
N SER A 43 -4.09 -12.40 11.84
CA SER A 43 -3.05 -11.88 12.73
C SER A 43 -3.27 -12.32 14.18
N THR A 44 -4.51 -12.27 14.65
CA THR A 44 -4.89 -12.73 16.00
C THR A 44 -4.65 -14.23 16.16
N ARG A 45 -5.08 -15.04 15.20
CA ARG A 45 -4.90 -16.49 15.22
C ARG A 45 -3.43 -16.92 15.22
N LEU A 46 -2.59 -16.22 14.44
CA LEU A 46 -1.15 -16.49 14.35
C LEU A 46 -0.34 -15.85 15.48
N GLY A 47 -0.95 -15.03 16.33
CA GLY A 47 -0.25 -14.29 17.38
C GLY A 47 0.74 -13.25 16.83
N LEU A 48 0.51 -12.75 15.61
CA LEU A 48 1.34 -11.74 14.97
C LEU A 48 0.71 -10.36 15.08
N LYS A 49 1.55 -9.32 15.23
CA LYS A 49 1.06 -7.94 15.22
C LYS A 49 0.56 -7.58 13.81
N GLY A 50 -0.66 -7.05 13.75
CA GLY A 50 -1.28 -6.61 12.51
C GLY A 50 -0.86 -5.20 12.08
N ILE A 51 -0.95 -4.96 10.77
CA ILE A 51 -0.84 -3.64 10.13
C ILE A 51 -2.25 -3.22 9.73
N PRO A 52 -2.85 -2.21 10.39
CA PRO A 52 -4.21 -1.79 10.06
C PRO A 52 -4.27 -1.18 8.65
N SER A 53 -5.33 -1.47 7.91
CA SER A 53 -5.58 -0.85 6.60
C SER A 53 -5.70 0.69 6.69
N LEU A 54 -5.98 1.19 7.88
CA LEU A 54 -6.01 2.61 8.19
C LEU A 54 -4.65 3.29 7.99
N ALA A 55 -3.53 2.56 8.20
CA ALA A 55 -2.18 3.09 8.00
C ALA A 55 -1.96 3.53 6.53
N GLU A 56 -2.48 2.77 5.57
CA GLU A 56 -2.45 3.12 4.14
C GLU A 56 -3.43 4.27 3.84
N LYS A 57 -4.68 4.12 4.29
CA LYS A 57 -5.74 5.07 3.99
C LYS A 57 -5.43 6.50 4.43
N ILE A 58 -4.91 6.70 5.64
CA ILE A 58 -4.61 8.04 6.19
C ILE A 58 -3.57 8.76 5.34
N ILE A 59 -2.52 8.09 4.92
CA ILE A 59 -1.48 8.71 4.09
C ILE A 59 -2.02 9.07 2.71
N VAL A 60 -2.81 8.18 2.08
CA VAL A 60 -3.45 8.46 0.79
C VAL A 60 -4.40 9.66 0.92
N GLU A 61 -5.26 9.70 1.93
CA GLU A 61 -6.22 10.77 2.13
C GLU A 61 -5.53 12.13 2.39
N ARG A 62 -4.47 12.13 3.20
CA ARG A 62 -3.61 13.30 3.44
C ARG A 62 -3.01 13.83 2.14
N ASP A 63 -2.38 12.95 1.36
CA ASP A 63 -1.64 13.37 0.17
C ASP A 63 -2.59 13.84 -0.95
N LEU A 64 -3.73 13.19 -1.11
CA LEU A 64 -4.77 13.63 -2.05
C LEU A 64 -5.42 14.96 -1.66
N SER A 65 -5.46 15.29 -0.35
CA SER A 65 -5.91 16.62 0.10
C SER A 65 -4.93 17.71 -0.30
N PHE A 66 -3.63 17.44 -0.32
CA PHE A 66 -2.64 18.43 -0.79
C PHE A 66 -2.75 18.74 -2.29
N LEU A 67 -3.28 17.82 -3.10
CA LEU A 67 -3.50 18.09 -4.53
C LEU A 67 -4.60 19.13 -4.80
N GLU A 68 -5.35 19.56 -3.79
CA GLU A 68 -6.27 20.68 -3.89
C GLU A 68 -5.52 22.03 -3.93
N GLU A 69 -4.36 22.09 -3.29
CA GLU A 69 -3.57 23.30 -3.13
C GLU A 69 -2.35 23.33 -4.07
N TYR A 70 -1.78 22.14 -4.38
CA TYR A 70 -0.54 22.02 -5.13
C TYR A 70 -0.74 21.22 -6.42
N TYR A 71 -0.43 21.83 -7.55
CA TYR A 71 -0.42 21.14 -8.83
C TYR A 71 0.91 20.40 -8.99
N CYS A 72 0.90 19.09 -8.87
CA CYS A 72 2.07 18.24 -9.12
C CYS A 72 1.65 16.88 -9.68
N ARG A 73 2.56 16.20 -10.36
CA ARG A 73 2.34 14.81 -10.77
C ARG A 73 2.51 13.88 -9.56
N TYR A 74 1.47 13.13 -9.24
CA TYR A 74 1.46 12.26 -8.06
C TYR A 74 1.02 10.85 -8.41
N HIS A 75 1.73 9.85 -7.85
CA HIS A 75 1.44 8.43 -8.02
C HIS A 75 1.44 7.72 -6.67
N ILE A 76 0.35 7.05 -6.36
CA ILE A 76 0.25 6.14 -5.22
C ILE A 76 0.78 4.79 -5.67
N SER A 77 1.97 4.40 -5.19
CA SER A 77 2.72 3.27 -5.74
C SER A 77 1.98 1.95 -5.67
N GLN A 78 1.39 1.63 -4.52
CA GLN A 78 0.73 0.35 -4.29
C GLN A 78 -0.36 0.53 -3.25
N ILE A 79 -1.58 0.19 -3.64
CA ILE A 79 -2.72 0.13 -2.73
C ILE A 79 -3.05 -1.33 -2.44
N SER A 80 -3.58 -1.60 -1.27
CA SER A 80 -3.86 -2.95 -0.81
C SER A 80 -5.25 -3.14 -0.22
N SER A 81 -5.98 -2.06 0.10
CA SER A 81 -7.24 -2.19 0.83
C SER A 81 -8.44 -1.51 0.19
N GLU A 82 -9.63 -2.11 0.37
CA GLU A 82 -10.93 -1.55 -0.02
C GLU A 82 -11.16 -0.16 0.60
N LYS A 83 -10.68 0.05 1.83
CA LYS A 83 -10.87 1.34 2.52
C LYS A 83 -10.14 2.48 1.81
N THR A 84 -8.98 2.20 1.21
CA THR A 84 -8.24 3.17 0.41
C THR A 84 -8.93 3.44 -0.93
N LEU A 85 -9.53 2.42 -1.55
CA LEU A 85 -10.29 2.59 -2.79
C LEU A 85 -11.44 3.59 -2.66
N SER A 86 -12.08 3.67 -1.49
CA SER A 86 -13.16 4.64 -1.25
C SER A 86 -12.66 6.10 -1.31
N VAL A 87 -11.42 6.33 -0.86
CA VAL A 87 -10.78 7.65 -0.91
C VAL A 87 -10.37 7.98 -2.34
N ILE A 88 -9.76 7.03 -3.05
CA ILE A 88 -9.35 7.18 -4.45
C ILE A 88 -10.56 7.49 -5.34
N LYS A 89 -11.65 6.74 -5.18
CA LYS A 89 -12.89 6.96 -5.94
C LYS A 89 -13.40 8.39 -5.75
N ARG A 90 -13.55 8.84 -4.50
CA ARG A 90 -14.00 10.20 -4.19
C ARG A 90 -13.08 11.24 -4.83
N ALA A 91 -11.77 11.10 -4.72
CA ALA A 91 -10.80 12.04 -5.27
C ALA A 91 -10.84 12.11 -6.80
N LYS A 92 -11.04 10.96 -7.49
CA LYS A 92 -11.25 10.94 -8.96
C LYS A 92 -12.58 11.60 -9.35
N GLU A 93 -13.67 11.38 -8.60
CA GLU A 93 -14.97 12.05 -8.80
C GLU A 93 -14.89 13.58 -8.58
N GLU A 94 -14.02 14.03 -7.67
CA GLU A 94 -13.70 15.45 -7.45
C GLU A 94 -12.78 16.04 -8.54
N GLY A 95 -12.34 15.23 -9.50
CA GLY A 95 -11.52 15.68 -10.63
C GLY A 95 -10.03 15.84 -10.31
N LYS A 96 -9.52 15.28 -9.21
CA LYS A 96 -8.09 15.31 -8.88
C LYS A 96 -7.29 14.45 -9.87
N ILE A 97 -6.12 14.96 -10.27
CA ILE A 97 -5.26 14.31 -11.26
C ILE A 97 -4.12 13.59 -10.53
N PHE A 98 -4.18 12.29 -10.50
CA PHE A 98 -3.16 11.40 -9.94
C PHE A 98 -3.29 10.01 -10.56
N SER A 99 -2.32 9.16 -10.35
CA SER A 99 -2.38 7.73 -10.73
C SER A 99 -2.18 6.81 -9.54
N THR A 100 -2.66 5.57 -9.67
CA THR A 100 -2.61 4.56 -8.62
C THR A 100 -2.08 3.25 -9.16
N GLY A 101 -1.26 2.58 -8.35
CA GLY A 101 -0.73 1.27 -8.64
C GLY A 101 -1.23 0.20 -7.67
N VAL A 102 -1.15 -1.05 -8.09
CA VAL A 102 -1.40 -2.24 -7.28
C VAL A 102 -0.38 -3.32 -7.59
N SER A 103 0.04 -4.08 -6.57
CA SER A 103 0.91 -5.24 -6.78
C SER A 103 0.13 -6.44 -7.30
N ILE A 104 0.72 -7.19 -8.22
CA ILE A 104 0.16 -8.47 -8.71
C ILE A 104 -0.04 -9.45 -7.55
N ASN A 105 0.79 -9.39 -6.51
CA ASN A 105 0.66 -10.22 -5.32
C ASN A 105 -0.66 -9.94 -4.58
N ASN A 106 -1.05 -8.66 -4.44
CA ASN A 106 -2.31 -8.28 -3.80
C ASN A 106 -3.55 -8.56 -4.66
N LEU A 107 -3.39 -8.79 -5.96
CA LEU A 107 -4.47 -9.24 -6.86
C LEU A 107 -4.64 -10.76 -6.86
N SER A 108 -3.54 -11.51 -6.67
CA SER A 108 -3.50 -12.96 -6.83
C SER A 108 -3.67 -13.69 -5.50
N LEU A 109 -3.22 -13.11 -4.39
CA LEU A 109 -3.11 -13.71 -3.07
C LEU A 109 -3.85 -12.87 -2.02
N ASN A 110 -4.19 -13.52 -0.90
CA ASN A 110 -4.77 -12.88 0.27
C ASN A 110 -4.10 -13.37 1.57
N GLU A 111 -4.51 -12.84 2.71
CA GLU A 111 -3.88 -13.15 4.01
C GLU A 111 -3.97 -14.62 4.42
N ASN A 112 -4.93 -15.42 3.88
CA ASN A 112 -5.02 -16.87 4.18
C ASN A 112 -3.87 -17.65 3.55
N ASP A 113 -3.31 -17.17 2.44
CA ASP A 113 -2.19 -17.81 1.75
C ASP A 113 -0.92 -17.83 2.60
N ILE A 114 -0.80 -16.95 3.61
CA ILE A 114 0.30 -16.95 4.59
C ILE A 114 0.37 -18.29 5.31
N GLY A 115 -0.79 -18.94 5.57
CA GLY A 115 -0.88 -20.27 6.15
C GLY A 115 -0.07 -20.39 7.44
N ASP A 116 0.77 -21.40 7.53
CA ASP A 116 1.63 -21.64 8.69
C ASP A 116 2.96 -20.86 8.57
N PHE A 117 2.87 -19.53 8.64
CA PHE A 117 4.02 -18.61 8.64
C PHE A 117 4.92 -18.68 7.40
N ARG A 118 4.34 -18.71 6.19
CA ARG A 118 5.10 -18.65 4.94
C ARG A 118 5.81 -17.31 4.79
N THR A 119 7.09 -17.27 5.10
CA THR A 119 7.91 -16.05 5.07
C THR A 119 8.03 -15.43 3.69
N PHE A 120 7.91 -16.22 2.61
CA PHE A 120 7.87 -15.72 1.23
C PHE A 120 6.66 -14.84 0.92
N LEU A 121 5.64 -14.85 1.78
CA LEU A 121 4.44 -14.02 1.67
C LEU A 121 4.42 -12.86 2.70
N LYS A 122 5.57 -12.54 3.29
CA LYS A 122 5.73 -11.33 4.10
C LYS A 122 6.00 -10.15 3.17
N LEU A 123 4.98 -9.36 2.92
CA LEU A 123 4.96 -8.26 1.94
C LEU A 123 4.71 -6.90 2.60
N SER A 124 5.05 -5.83 1.90
CA SER A 124 4.68 -4.45 2.20
C SER A 124 4.29 -3.74 0.88
N PRO A 125 2.99 -3.36 0.73
CA PRO A 125 1.90 -3.56 1.68
C PRO A 125 1.59 -5.04 1.92
N PRO A 126 1.02 -5.41 3.09
CA PRO A 126 0.71 -6.80 3.40
C PRO A 126 -0.42 -7.35 2.52
N LEU A 127 -0.47 -8.66 2.38
CA LEU A 127 -1.65 -9.34 1.84
C LEU A 127 -2.84 -9.07 2.76
N ARG A 128 -3.93 -8.58 2.19
CA ARG A 128 -5.16 -8.22 2.92
C ARG A 128 -6.19 -9.34 2.84
N THR A 129 -7.41 -9.04 3.26
CA THR A 129 -8.52 -9.99 3.22
C THR A 129 -8.90 -10.36 1.78
N GLU A 130 -9.60 -11.48 1.59
CA GLU A 130 -10.17 -11.85 0.29
C GLU A 130 -11.13 -10.77 -0.25
N LYS A 131 -11.86 -10.09 0.65
CA LYS A 131 -12.71 -8.97 0.27
C LYS A 131 -11.91 -7.81 -0.32
N ASP A 132 -10.77 -7.47 0.27
CA ASP A 132 -9.88 -6.44 -0.28
C ASP A 132 -9.38 -6.84 -1.66
N ARG A 133 -8.91 -8.09 -1.83
CA ARG A 133 -8.42 -8.61 -3.11
C ARG A 133 -9.48 -8.50 -4.21
N ILE A 134 -10.70 -8.95 -3.95
CA ILE A 134 -11.81 -8.85 -4.91
C ILE A 134 -12.11 -7.37 -5.23
N SER A 135 -12.11 -6.50 -4.23
CA SER A 135 -12.34 -5.07 -4.41
C SER A 135 -11.26 -4.40 -5.27
N LEU A 136 -10.00 -4.83 -5.15
CA LEU A 136 -8.90 -4.35 -6.00
C LEU A 136 -9.08 -4.78 -7.47
N ILE A 137 -9.49 -6.02 -7.72
CA ILE A 137 -9.78 -6.51 -9.08
C ILE A 137 -10.95 -5.71 -9.69
N ASP A 138 -12.01 -5.49 -8.94
CA ASP A 138 -13.15 -4.68 -9.38
C ASP A 138 -12.77 -3.21 -9.65
N ALA A 139 -11.84 -2.68 -8.87
CA ALA A 139 -11.32 -1.33 -9.03
C ALA A 139 -10.53 -1.13 -10.33
N ILE A 140 -9.84 -2.16 -10.82
CA ILE A 140 -9.20 -2.13 -12.14
C ILE A 140 -10.25 -1.99 -13.24
N ASN A 141 -11.34 -2.76 -13.17
CA ASN A 141 -12.42 -2.70 -14.14
C ASN A 141 -13.20 -1.36 -14.12
N LYS A 142 -13.03 -0.60 -13.04
CA LYS A 142 -13.68 0.73 -12.84
C LYS A 142 -12.73 1.90 -13.06
N ASP A 143 -11.55 1.65 -13.63
CA ASP A 143 -10.51 2.67 -13.88
C ASP A 143 -10.08 3.45 -12.62
N LEU A 144 -10.18 2.81 -11.45
CA LEU A 144 -9.69 3.36 -10.19
C LEU A 144 -8.20 3.05 -9.97
N ILE A 145 -7.69 2.01 -10.63
CA ILE A 145 -6.29 1.59 -10.61
C ILE A 145 -5.72 1.71 -12.03
N ASP A 146 -4.60 2.41 -12.17
CA ASP A 146 -4.03 2.78 -13.45
C ASP A 146 -2.86 1.85 -13.85
N VAL A 147 -2.16 1.24 -12.85
CA VAL A 147 -0.95 0.46 -13.07
C VAL A 147 -0.94 -0.82 -12.24
N ILE A 148 -0.58 -1.94 -12.85
CA ILE A 148 -0.26 -3.19 -12.14
C ILE A 148 1.27 -3.34 -12.17
N VAL A 149 1.87 -3.56 -11.01
CA VAL A 149 3.30 -3.77 -10.86
C VAL A 149 3.59 -5.18 -10.37
N SER A 150 4.73 -5.75 -10.78
CA SER A 150 5.16 -7.05 -10.29
C SER A 150 5.48 -7.02 -8.79
N ASP A 151 5.98 -5.90 -8.30
CA ASP A 151 6.52 -5.76 -6.95
C ASP A 151 7.59 -6.82 -6.65
N HIS A 152 8.40 -7.12 -7.69
CA HIS A 152 9.44 -8.13 -7.61
C HIS A 152 10.57 -7.66 -6.69
N LYS A 153 10.54 -8.13 -5.47
CA LYS A 153 11.52 -7.82 -4.42
C LYS A 153 11.94 -9.11 -3.73
N PRO A 154 12.65 -10.01 -4.44
CA PRO A 154 13.15 -11.23 -3.84
C PRO A 154 14.22 -10.90 -2.79
N GLU A 155 14.21 -11.64 -1.72
CA GLU A 155 15.22 -11.61 -0.68
C GLU A 155 16.00 -12.94 -0.71
N ASP A 156 17.20 -12.95 -0.14
CA ASP A 156 18.01 -14.16 -0.07
C ASP A 156 17.33 -15.26 0.76
N GLU A 157 17.67 -16.51 0.45
CA GLU A 157 17.05 -17.66 1.08
C GLU A 157 17.32 -17.73 2.59
N GLU A 158 18.49 -17.27 3.04
CA GLU A 158 18.86 -17.30 4.46
C GLU A 158 17.96 -16.34 5.26
N SER A 159 17.72 -15.13 4.75
CA SER A 159 16.82 -14.17 5.38
C SER A 159 15.36 -14.64 5.40
N LYS A 160 14.96 -15.50 4.45
CA LYS A 160 13.62 -16.09 4.38
C LYS A 160 13.43 -17.34 5.24
N ARG A 161 14.51 -18.01 5.67
CA ARG A 161 14.47 -19.15 6.59
C ARG A 161 14.30 -18.77 8.06
N LEU A 162 14.38 -17.52 8.39
CA LEU A 162 14.17 -17.01 9.76
C LEU A 162 12.69 -17.16 10.17
N THR A 163 12.39 -16.95 11.45
CA THR A 163 10.99 -16.87 11.90
C THR A 163 10.26 -15.77 11.15
N PHE A 164 8.94 -15.87 11.02
CA PHE A 164 8.15 -14.89 10.27
C PHE A 164 8.39 -13.45 10.73
N ALA A 165 8.56 -13.24 12.04
CA ALA A 165 8.84 -11.93 12.60
C ALA A 165 10.22 -11.38 12.16
N GLN A 166 11.23 -12.24 12.06
CA GLN A 166 12.60 -11.88 11.74
C GLN A 166 12.93 -11.90 10.24
N ALA A 167 12.13 -12.64 9.46
CA ALA A 167 12.32 -12.76 8.01
C ALA A 167 12.23 -11.39 7.32
N ALA A 168 13.06 -11.20 6.29
CA ALA A 168 13.01 -10.00 5.46
C ALA A 168 11.66 -9.88 4.72
N THR A 169 11.23 -8.64 4.47
CA THR A 169 10.00 -8.33 3.75
C THR A 169 10.27 -8.24 2.24
N GLY A 170 9.50 -8.95 1.45
CA GLY A 170 9.60 -8.99 -0.01
C GLY A 170 9.32 -10.38 -0.57
N ALA A 171 8.95 -10.45 -1.84
CA ALA A 171 8.67 -11.69 -2.56
C ALA A 171 9.00 -11.54 -4.05
N SER A 172 8.97 -12.67 -4.76
CA SER A 172 8.91 -12.66 -6.22
C SER A 172 7.50 -12.20 -6.67
N GLY A 173 7.46 -11.34 -7.67
CA GLY A 173 6.25 -10.90 -8.32
C GLY A 173 6.22 -11.33 -9.78
#